data_fdde5bc41527516ba6f004134257ee27
#
_entry.id   fdde5bc41527516ba6f004134257ee27
#
_cell.length_a   1.000
_cell.length_b   1.000
_cell.length_c   1.000
_cell.angle_alpha   90.00
_cell.angle_beta   90.00
_cell.angle_gamma   90.00
#
_symmetry.space_group_name_H-M   'P 1'
#
loop_
_entity.id
_entity.type
_entity.pdbx_description
1 polymer ?
#
loop_
_entity_poly.entity_id
_entity_poly.type
_entity_poly.pdbx_seq_one_letter_code
_entity_poly.pdbx_strand_id
1 'polypeptide(L)'
;MQLLTTLLLAATAVQAHYTFPRLVVNGKSEDADWSATRKTKNVDSKTGVLSATSPDIRCYSSQNAANIMTVPAGSTIHYISTQQVNHPGPTQYYLAKVPEGKSASNWDGSGSVWFKIHTTKPTMDKNKQLTWPAQNEYVLTNATIPAATPDGEYLLRVEQIALHQAMQANGAQFYLACTQIKITGGGNGTPGPLVALPGAYKSNDPGILVNLGTIQPDSYIPPGPAVWSG
;
A
#
# COMPACT_ATOMS: atom_id res chain seq x y z
N MET A 1 34.05 -26.35 -42.97
CA MET A 1 33.98 -25.90 -41.56
C MET A 1 32.91 -24.81 -41.48
N GLN A 2 31.72 -25.15 -41.00
CA GLN A 2 30.65 -24.17 -40.74
C GLN A 2 30.77 -23.74 -39.28
N LEU A 3 31.02 -22.44 -39.05
CA LEU A 3 30.95 -21.83 -37.72
C LEU A 3 29.47 -21.65 -37.35
N LEU A 4 28.99 -22.42 -36.38
CA LEU A 4 27.71 -22.14 -35.71
C LEU A 4 27.93 -20.98 -34.74
N THR A 5 27.39 -19.81 -35.08
CA THR A 5 27.32 -18.64 -34.19
C THR A 5 26.15 -18.87 -33.24
N THR A 6 26.41 -19.25 -32.01
CA THR A 6 25.40 -19.37 -30.97
C THR A 6 25.02 -17.96 -30.48
N LEU A 7 23.83 -17.49 -30.83
CA LEU A 7 23.27 -16.24 -30.34
C LEU A 7 22.78 -16.47 -28.90
N LEU A 8 23.52 -16.01 -27.89
CA LEU A 8 23.02 -15.94 -26.51
C LEU A 8 21.97 -14.83 -26.42
N LEU A 9 20.70 -15.20 -26.39
CA LEU A 9 19.64 -14.30 -25.94
C LEU A 9 19.81 -14.06 -24.42
N ALA A 10 20.32 -12.91 -24.02
CA ALA A 10 20.26 -12.44 -22.65
C ALA A 10 18.79 -12.13 -22.33
N ALA A 11 18.10 -13.03 -21.64
CA ALA A 11 16.80 -12.72 -21.05
C ALA A 11 17.03 -11.68 -19.95
N THR A 12 16.66 -10.42 -20.20
CA THR A 12 16.56 -9.42 -19.14
C THR A 12 15.43 -9.84 -18.21
N ALA A 13 15.77 -10.30 -17.00
CA ALA A 13 14.80 -10.55 -15.96
C ALA A 13 14.17 -9.20 -15.60
N VAL A 14 12.93 -8.97 -16.06
CA VAL A 14 12.13 -7.83 -15.60
C VAL A 14 11.86 -8.06 -14.12
N GLN A 15 12.48 -7.26 -13.27
CA GLN A 15 12.20 -7.30 -11.83
C GLN A 15 10.81 -6.69 -11.61
N ALA A 16 9.83 -7.55 -11.39
CA ALA A 16 8.42 -7.17 -11.19
C ALA A 16 8.07 -6.90 -9.71
N HIS A 17 9.06 -6.83 -8.82
CA HIS A 17 8.89 -6.74 -7.37
C HIS A 17 9.42 -5.40 -6.85
N TYR A 18 8.72 -4.79 -5.86
CA TYR A 18 8.99 -3.43 -5.38
C TYR A 18 8.73 -3.28 -3.88
N THR A 19 9.26 -2.19 -3.31
CA THR A 19 8.98 -1.73 -1.94
C THR A 19 8.65 -0.24 -1.96
N PHE A 20 8.11 0.28 -0.86
CA PHE A 20 7.70 1.69 -0.72
C PHE A 20 8.48 2.37 0.40
N PRO A 21 9.75 2.76 0.16
CA PRO A 21 10.63 3.24 1.22
C PRO A 21 10.40 4.69 1.62
N ARG A 22 9.65 5.48 0.85
CA ARG A 22 9.51 6.93 1.06
C ARG A 22 8.09 7.42 0.93
N LEU A 23 7.64 8.13 1.96
CA LEU A 23 6.44 8.96 1.93
C LEU A 23 6.79 10.34 1.35
N VAL A 24 5.91 10.87 0.52
CA VAL A 24 5.92 12.26 0.02
C VAL A 24 4.69 12.97 0.54
N VAL A 25 4.86 14.16 1.10
CA VAL A 25 3.79 15.00 1.66
C VAL A 25 3.85 16.36 0.97
N ASN A 26 2.78 16.78 0.30
CA ASN A 26 2.68 18.03 -0.44
C ASN A 26 3.89 18.28 -1.37
N GLY A 27 4.37 17.23 -2.04
CA GLY A 27 5.53 17.26 -2.95
C GLY A 27 6.89 17.21 -2.25
N LYS A 28 6.95 17.17 -0.92
CA LYS A 28 8.19 17.04 -0.14
C LYS A 28 8.37 15.61 0.34
N SER A 29 9.44 14.95 -0.13
CA SER A 29 9.80 13.58 0.25
C SER A 29 10.45 13.51 1.63
N GLU A 30 10.42 12.34 2.26
CA GLU A 30 11.36 11.97 3.33
C GLU A 30 12.81 12.23 2.87
N ASP A 31 13.69 12.55 3.83
CA ASP A 31 15.09 12.88 3.54
C ASP A 31 15.88 11.67 3.03
N ALA A 32 15.51 10.47 3.42
CA ALA A 32 16.14 9.22 3.00
C ALA A 32 15.13 8.06 3.00
N ASP A 33 15.48 6.96 2.32
CA ASP A 33 14.72 5.71 2.39
C ASP A 33 14.63 5.21 3.82
N TRP A 34 13.43 4.81 4.24
CA TRP A 34 13.17 4.23 5.56
C TRP A 34 13.43 5.19 6.74
N SER A 35 13.40 6.50 6.51
CA SER A 35 13.64 7.52 7.55
C SER A 35 12.49 7.59 8.57
N ALA A 36 11.26 7.82 8.12
CA ALA A 36 10.02 7.73 8.90
C ALA A 36 9.19 6.50 8.50
N THR A 37 9.42 5.98 7.28
CA THR A 37 8.84 4.70 6.83
C THR A 37 9.63 3.55 7.44
N ARG A 38 8.94 2.59 8.03
CA ARG A 38 9.54 1.40 8.65
C ARG A 38 10.15 0.49 7.60
N LYS A 39 11.38 0.03 7.84
CA LYS A 39 12.05 -0.92 6.95
C LYS A 39 11.27 -2.22 6.90
N THR A 40 10.97 -2.70 5.69
CA THR A 40 10.18 -3.91 5.50
C THR A 40 11.05 -5.17 5.42
N LYS A 41 10.48 -6.33 5.74
CA LYS A 41 11.16 -7.63 5.69
C LYS A 41 11.64 -8.01 4.29
N ASN A 42 10.97 -7.48 3.27
CA ASN A 42 11.25 -7.77 1.86
C ASN A 42 12.17 -6.75 1.18
N VAL A 43 12.94 -5.97 1.91
CA VAL A 43 13.81 -4.93 1.33
C VAL A 43 14.74 -5.47 0.23
N ASP A 44 15.23 -6.69 0.39
CA ASP A 44 16.13 -7.33 -0.56
C ASP A 44 15.37 -8.15 -1.62
N SER A 45 14.43 -9.00 -1.20
CA SER A 45 13.64 -9.87 -2.10
C SER A 45 12.57 -9.11 -2.87
N LYS A 46 12.09 -7.98 -2.32
CA LYS A 46 10.99 -7.16 -2.83
C LYS A 46 9.67 -7.90 -3.06
N THR A 47 9.50 -9.10 -2.48
CA THR A 47 8.28 -9.92 -2.61
C THR A 47 7.14 -9.38 -1.75
N GLY A 48 5.90 -9.51 -2.21
CA GLY A 48 4.71 -9.18 -1.43
C GLY A 48 4.36 -10.25 -0.39
N VAL A 49 3.53 -9.88 0.59
CA VAL A 49 2.89 -10.83 1.51
C VAL A 49 1.85 -11.64 0.73
N LEU A 50 1.85 -12.98 0.86
CA LEU A 50 0.97 -13.85 0.07
C LEU A 50 -0.33 -14.21 0.78
N SER A 51 -0.42 -14.00 2.08
CA SER A 51 -1.62 -14.34 2.87
C SER A 51 -2.27 -13.11 3.47
N ALA A 52 -3.55 -12.91 3.17
CA ALA A 52 -4.38 -11.85 3.76
C ALA A 52 -4.56 -11.98 5.28
N THR A 53 -4.27 -13.17 5.84
CA THR A 53 -4.38 -13.46 7.28
C THR A 53 -3.05 -13.50 8.02
N SER A 54 -1.93 -13.28 7.30
CA SER A 54 -0.59 -13.19 7.90
C SER A 54 -0.50 -11.97 8.83
N PRO A 55 0.18 -12.07 9.98
CA PRO A 55 0.52 -10.89 10.78
C PRO A 55 1.31 -9.83 10.00
N ASP A 56 2.03 -10.23 8.97
CA ASP A 56 2.81 -9.34 8.08
C ASP A 56 1.93 -8.40 7.25
N ILE A 57 0.63 -8.70 7.07
CA ILE A 57 -0.31 -7.82 6.36
C ILE A 57 -0.49 -6.45 7.05
N ARG A 58 -0.09 -6.31 8.32
CA ARG A 58 -0.21 -5.06 9.07
C ARG A 58 0.78 -4.00 8.57
N CYS A 59 2.07 -4.27 8.69
CA CYS A 59 3.14 -3.33 8.32
C CYS A 59 4.32 -3.99 7.59
N TYR A 60 4.42 -5.31 7.61
CA TYR A 60 5.55 -6.09 7.05
C TYR A 60 6.93 -5.63 7.57
N SER A 61 6.97 -5.00 8.75
CA SER A 61 8.18 -4.36 9.28
C SER A 61 9.20 -5.37 9.80
N SER A 62 10.46 -5.17 9.46
CA SER A 62 11.62 -5.80 10.11
C SER A 62 12.21 -4.88 11.18
N GLN A 63 12.02 -3.57 11.05
CA GLN A 63 12.58 -2.55 11.94
C GLN A 63 11.66 -1.32 11.97
N ASN A 64 11.51 -0.71 13.15
CA ASN A 64 10.86 0.60 13.27
C ASN A 64 11.75 1.69 12.66
N ALA A 65 11.13 2.76 12.19
CA ALA A 65 11.87 3.91 11.67
C ALA A 65 12.47 4.76 12.80
N ALA A 66 13.56 5.47 12.50
CA ALA A 66 14.22 6.35 13.45
C ALA A 66 13.41 7.63 13.73
N ASN A 67 12.64 8.09 12.75
CA ASN A 67 11.94 9.37 12.79
C ASN A 67 10.42 9.22 12.78
N ILE A 68 9.72 10.27 13.17
CA ILE A 68 8.29 10.48 13.01
C ILE A 68 8.11 11.73 12.15
N MET A 69 7.45 11.61 10.99
CA MET A 69 7.25 12.72 10.06
C MET A 69 6.02 13.53 10.44
N THR A 70 6.13 14.85 10.54
CA THR A 70 4.97 15.73 10.73
C THR A 70 4.22 15.89 9.42
N VAL A 71 2.90 15.68 9.47
CA VAL A 71 1.99 15.72 8.32
C VAL A 71 0.77 16.59 8.71
N PRO A 72 0.59 17.76 8.11
CA PRO A 72 -0.63 18.54 8.32
C PRO A 72 -1.87 17.77 7.84
N ALA A 73 -2.98 17.84 8.57
CA ALA A 73 -4.27 17.38 8.08
C ALA A 73 -4.64 18.12 6.78
N GLY A 74 -5.32 17.45 5.85
CA GLY A 74 -5.58 17.99 4.52
C GLY A 74 -4.42 17.84 3.52
N SER A 75 -3.25 17.35 3.95
CA SER A 75 -2.11 17.14 3.05
C SER A 75 -2.38 16.07 1.99
N THR A 76 -1.87 16.31 0.79
CA THR A 76 -1.76 15.29 -0.25
C THR A 76 -0.51 14.44 0.00
N ILE A 77 -0.69 13.13 -0.04
CA ILE A 77 0.36 12.14 0.20
C ILE A 77 0.46 11.13 -0.93
N HIS A 78 1.65 10.61 -1.18
CA HIS A 78 1.89 9.43 -1.99
C HIS A 78 3.20 8.75 -1.57
N TYR A 79 3.46 7.54 -2.11
CA TYR A 79 4.73 6.85 -1.88
C TYR A 79 5.51 6.69 -3.17
N ILE A 80 6.83 6.77 -3.06
CA ILE A 80 7.76 6.42 -4.12
C ILE A 80 8.05 4.93 -4.01
N SER A 81 7.98 4.24 -5.15
CA SER A 81 8.34 2.83 -5.28
C SER A 81 9.81 2.68 -5.69
N THR A 82 10.47 1.65 -5.19
CA THR A 82 11.86 1.32 -5.59
C THR A 82 11.97 0.89 -7.05
N GLN A 83 10.88 0.48 -7.65
CA GLN A 83 10.78 0.09 -9.05
C GLN A 83 9.39 0.42 -9.58
N GLN A 84 9.22 0.34 -10.89
CA GLN A 84 7.93 0.50 -11.54
C GLN A 84 6.91 -0.52 -10.99
N VAL A 85 5.71 -0.08 -10.65
CA VAL A 85 4.61 -0.92 -10.15
C VAL A 85 3.99 -1.64 -11.34
N ASN A 86 4.52 -2.81 -11.69
CA ASN A 86 4.14 -3.53 -12.91
C ASN A 86 2.88 -4.39 -12.74
N HIS A 87 2.40 -4.58 -11.51
CA HIS A 87 1.26 -5.46 -11.27
C HIS A 87 -0.06 -4.68 -11.24
N PRO A 88 -1.11 -5.18 -11.95
CA PRO A 88 -2.44 -4.59 -11.86
C PRO A 88 -3.02 -4.78 -10.46
N GLY A 89 -3.75 -3.78 -9.98
CA GLY A 89 -4.48 -3.85 -8.71
C GLY A 89 -4.56 -2.52 -7.97
N PRO A 90 -5.39 -2.46 -6.90
CA PRO A 90 -5.67 -1.22 -6.20
C PRO A 90 -4.51 -0.76 -5.33
N THR A 91 -4.42 0.56 -5.15
CA THR A 91 -3.67 1.21 -4.08
C THR A 91 -4.63 1.59 -2.97
N GLN A 92 -4.30 1.30 -1.72
CA GLN A 92 -5.10 1.62 -0.54
C GLN A 92 -4.25 2.29 0.53
N TYR A 93 -4.84 3.23 1.28
CA TYR A 93 -4.20 3.91 2.40
C TYR A 93 -5.06 3.78 3.65
N TYR A 94 -4.40 3.49 4.76
CA TYR A 94 -5.02 3.37 6.07
C TYR A 94 -4.26 4.21 7.10
N LEU A 95 -4.98 4.66 8.11
CA LEU A 95 -4.41 5.27 9.31
C LEU A 95 -4.81 4.45 10.54
N ALA A 96 -3.91 4.41 11.52
CA ALA A 96 -4.19 3.89 12.86
C ALA A 96 -3.67 4.88 13.89
N LYS A 97 -4.56 5.41 14.74
CA LYS A 97 -4.17 6.34 15.80
C LYS A 97 -3.42 5.59 16.89
N VAL A 98 -2.26 6.10 17.25
CA VAL A 98 -1.45 5.54 18.34
C VAL A 98 -2.20 5.73 19.66
N PRO A 99 -2.36 4.67 20.46
CA PRO A 99 -3.00 4.75 21.77
C PRO A 99 -2.23 5.67 22.74
N GLU A 100 -2.95 6.24 23.70
CA GLU A 100 -2.34 7.00 24.79
C GLU A 100 -1.26 6.19 25.51
N GLY A 101 -0.16 6.84 25.88
CA GLY A 101 0.99 6.20 26.54
C GLY A 101 1.92 5.41 25.60
N LYS A 102 1.63 5.35 24.29
CA LYS A 102 2.51 4.77 23.27
C LYS A 102 3.01 5.81 22.30
N SER A 103 3.96 5.43 21.46
CA SER A 103 4.46 6.26 20.35
C SER A 103 4.42 5.49 19.04
N ALA A 104 4.30 6.21 17.93
CA ALA A 104 4.41 5.63 16.61
C ALA A 104 5.75 4.93 16.38
N SER A 105 6.80 5.26 17.14
CA SER A 105 8.11 4.63 17.07
C SER A 105 8.18 3.23 17.71
N ASN A 106 7.25 2.86 18.60
CA ASN A 106 7.29 1.59 19.33
C ASN A 106 6.00 0.77 19.31
N TRP A 107 4.91 1.33 18.75
CA TRP A 107 3.64 0.61 18.64
C TRP A 107 3.55 -0.18 17.32
N ASP A 108 3.02 -1.38 17.37
CA ASP A 108 2.93 -2.29 16.22
C ASP A 108 1.64 -2.16 15.39
N GLY A 109 0.68 -1.33 15.82
CA GLY A 109 -0.60 -1.17 15.13
C GLY A 109 -1.59 -2.31 15.39
N SER A 110 -1.42 -3.09 16.47
CA SER A 110 -2.35 -4.19 16.83
C SER A 110 -3.69 -3.66 17.32
N GLY A 111 -4.75 -4.44 17.08
CA GLY A 111 -6.13 -4.14 17.46
C GLY A 111 -6.99 -3.68 16.30
N SER A 112 -8.29 -3.45 16.58
CA SER A 112 -9.25 -2.86 15.62
C SER A 112 -9.12 -1.33 15.63
N VAL A 113 -8.07 -0.83 15.02
CA VAL A 113 -7.62 0.57 15.09
C VAL A 113 -7.41 1.22 13.72
N TRP A 114 -7.46 0.42 12.65
CA TRP A 114 -7.21 0.86 11.29
C TRP A 114 -8.47 1.34 10.60
N PHE A 115 -8.43 2.52 10.01
CA PHE A 115 -9.48 3.02 9.13
C PHE A 115 -8.89 3.39 7.77
N LYS A 116 -9.66 3.14 6.71
CA LYS A 116 -9.23 3.41 5.34
C LYS A 116 -9.50 4.86 4.99
N ILE A 117 -8.52 5.56 4.43
CA ILE A 117 -8.66 6.94 3.97
C ILE A 117 -8.66 7.07 2.44
N HIS A 118 -8.22 6.02 1.72
CA HIS A 118 -8.21 6.03 0.26
C HIS A 118 -8.20 4.62 -0.30
N THR A 119 -8.81 4.46 -1.48
CA THR A 119 -8.69 3.26 -2.32
C THR A 119 -8.90 3.63 -3.77
N THR A 120 -8.18 2.95 -4.68
CA THR A 120 -8.39 3.10 -6.11
C THR A 120 -9.24 1.97 -6.69
N LYS A 121 -9.92 2.27 -7.80
CA LYS A 121 -10.59 1.30 -8.66
C LYS A 121 -9.91 1.26 -10.02
N PRO A 122 -10.08 0.20 -10.80
CA PRO A 122 -9.61 0.17 -12.18
C PRO A 122 -10.45 1.10 -13.06
N THR A 123 -9.88 1.41 -14.20
CA THR A 123 -10.59 2.05 -15.34
C THR A 123 -10.42 1.19 -16.58
N MET A 124 -11.14 1.50 -17.63
CA MET A 124 -10.98 0.84 -18.93
C MET A 124 -10.20 1.77 -19.85
N ASP A 125 -9.14 1.26 -20.47
CA ASP A 125 -8.40 2.01 -21.48
C ASP A 125 -9.13 2.00 -22.85
N LYS A 126 -8.56 2.72 -23.84
CA LYS A 126 -9.10 2.77 -25.22
C LYS A 126 -9.16 1.42 -25.93
N ASN A 127 -8.37 0.45 -25.47
CA ASN A 127 -8.33 -0.92 -26.03
C ASN A 127 -9.22 -1.88 -25.24
N LYS A 128 -10.08 -1.37 -24.34
CA LYS A 128 -10.95 -2.15 -23.45
C LYS A 128 -10.19 -3.07 -22.51
N GLN A 129 -8.98 -2.66 -22.08
CA GLN A 129 -8.21 -3.36 -21.07
C GLN A 129 -8.34 -2.66 -19.73
N LEU A 130 -8.44 -3.44 -18.65
CA LEU A 130 -8.41 -2.90 -17.29
C LEU A 130 -7.04 -2.29 -16.99
N THR A 131 -7.04 -1.06 -16.51
CA THR A 131 -5.85 -0.33 -16.05
C THR A 131 -6.04 0.17 -14.63
N TRP A 132 -4.95 0.33 -13.93
CA TRP A 132 -4.94 0.79 -12.55
C TRP A 132 -4.08 2.05 -12.41
N PRO A 133 -4.49 3.04 -11.60
CA PRO A 133 -3.83 4.35 -11.57
C PRO A 133 -2.32 4.32 -11.25
N ALA A 134 -1.86 3.35 -10.44
CA ALA A 134 -0.44 3.21 -10.11
C ALA A 134 0.31 2.23 -11.04
N GLN A 135 -0.39 1.55 -11.96
CA GLN A 135 0.22 0.56 -12.83
C GLN A 135 1.19 1.21 -13.82
N ASN A 136 2.39 0.66 -13.90
CA ASN A 136 3.50 1.17 -14.72
C ASN A 136 4.09 2.51 -14.26
N GLU A 137 3.81 2.92 -13.02
CA GLU A 137 4.35 4.13 -12.41
C GLU A 137 5.39 3.81 -11.33
N TYR A 138 6.26 4.77 -11.03
CA TYR A 138 7.19 4.74 -9.89
C TYR A 138 6.61 5.38 -8.64
N VAL A 139 5.41 5.91 -8.74
CA VAL A 139 4.69 6.61 -7.67
C VAL A 139 3.33 5.98 -7.49
N LEU A 140 2.94 5.75 -6.25
CA LEU A 140 1.59 5.32 -5.95
C LEU A 140 0.61 6.49 -6.08
N THR A 141 -0.66 6.15 -6.28
CA THR A 141 -1.75 7.14 -6.41
C THR A 141 -1.79 8.08 -5.20
N ASN A 142 -2.00 9.36 -5.46
CA ASN A 142 -2.21 10.36 -4.42
C ASN A 142 -3.42 10.03 -3.55
N ALA A 143 -3.25 10.25 -2.25
CA ALA A 143 -4.33 10.27 -1.27
C ALA A 143 -4.32 11.58 -0.49
N THR A 144 -5.41 11.91 0.19
CA THR A 144 -5.47 13.07 1.07
C THR A 144 -5.69 12.60 2.51
N ILE A 145 -4.90 13.11 3.44
CA ILE A 145 -5.22 12.99 4.87
C ILE A 145 -6.50 13.79 5.13
N PRO A 146 -7.63 13.19 5.54
CA PRO A 146 -8.85 13.95 5.75
C PRO A 146 -8.64 15.10 6.74
N ALA A 147 -9.13 16.29 6.43
CA ALA A 147 -8.94 17.49 7.28
C ALA A 147 -9.55 17.32 8.69
N ALA A 148 -10.59 16.48 8.81
CA ALA A 148 -11.20 16.17 10.09
C ALA A 148 -10.42 15.16 10.95
N THR A 149 -9.27 14.63 10.48
CA THR A 149 -8.45 13.67 11.23
C THR A 149 -7.90 14.37 12.50
N PRO A 150 -8.17 13.85 13.72
CA PRO A 150 -7.68 14.47 14.95
C PRO A 150 -6.15 14.51 15.03
N ASP A 151 -5.61 15.53 15.68
CA ASP A 151 -4.18 15.62 15.97
C ASP A 151 -3.68 14.39 16.76
N GLY A 152 -2.41 14.05 16.57
CA GLY A 152 -1.76 12.96 17.28
C GLY A 152 -0.78 12.16 16.44
N GLU A 153 -0.20 11.12 17.02
CA GLU A 153 0.65 10.18 16.32
C GLU A 153 -0.18 9.07 15.68
N TYR A 154 0.26 8.65 14.49
CA TYR A 154 -0.40 7.60 13.70
C TYR A 154 0.65 6.70 13.04
N LEU A 155 0.22 5.48 12.72
CA LEU A 155 0.82 4.70 11.66
C LEU A 155 0.01 4.94 10.38
N LEU A 156 0.68 5.41 9.33
CA LEU A 156 0.14 5.50 7.98
C LEU A 156 0.59 4.26 7.21
N ARG A 157 -0.36 3.47 6.76
CA ARG A 157 -0.11 2.25 5.98
C ARG A 157 -0.51 2.47 4.53
N VAL A 158 0.43 2.24 3.62
CA VAL A 158 0.18 2.12 2.18
C VAL A 158 0.16 0.65 1.80
N GLU A 159 -0.67 0.30 0.82
CA GLU A 159 -0.75 -1.02 0.23
C GLU A 159 -1.07 -0.94 -1.26
N GLN A 160 -0.36 -1.71 -2.05
CA GLN A 160 -0.73 -2.06 -3.41
C GLN A 160 -0.99 -3.58 -3.44
N ILE A 161 -2.19 -3.97 -3.87
CA ILE A 161 -2.57 -5.38 -3.97
C ILE A 161 -2.37 -5.83 -5.42
N ALA A 162 -1.39 -6.67 -5.67
CA ALA A 162 -1.11 -7.20 -7.00
C ALA A 162 -2.07 -8.36 -7.31
N LEU A 163 -2.87 -8.20 -8.38
CA LEU A 163 -3.96 -9.11 -8.73
C LEU A 163 -3.66 -9.98 -9.97
N HIS A 164 -2.45 -9.95 -10.51
CA HIS A 164 -2.08 -10.70 -11.73
C HIS A 164 -2.22 -12.23 -11.61
N GLN A 165 -2.21 -12.77 -10.38
CA GLN A 165 -2.45 -14.19 -10.09
C GLN A 165 -3.70 -14.43 -9.22
N ALA A 166 -4.53 -13.41 -9.05
CA ALA A 166 -5.67 -13.41 -8.13
C ALA A 166 -6.85 -14.33 -8.54
N MET A 167 -6.78 -14.99 -9.69
CA MET A 167 -7.71 -16.05 -10.08
C MET A 167 -7.58 -17.32 -9.21
N GLN A 168 -6.47 -17.47 -8.50
CA GLN A 168 -6.20 -18.62 -7.63
C GLN A 168 -6.23 -18.19 -6.17
N ALA A 169 -6.64 -19.09 -5.29
CA ALA A 169 -6.58 -18.87 -3.86
C ALA A 169 -5.15 -18.53 -3.42
N ASN A 170 -4.98 -17.48 -2.64
CA ASN A 170 -3.69 -16.91 -2.22
C ASN A 170 -2.81 -16.41 -3.38
N GLY A 171 -3.37 -16.15 -4.55
CA GLY A 171 -2.64 -15.60 -5.70
C GLY A 171 -2.46 -14.08 -5.63
N ALA A 172 -3.29 -13.35 -4.88
CA ALA A 172 -3.07 -11.94 -4.61
C ALA A 172 -1.81 -11.73 -3.76
N GLN A 173 -1.02 -10.69 -4.07
CA GLN A 173 0.21 -10.36 -3.36
C GLN A 173 0.09 -8.94 -2.80
N PHE A 174 0.40 -8.77 -1.51
CA PHE A 174 0.23 -7.50 -0.81
C PHE A 174 1.60 -6.82 -0.63
N TYR A 175 1.84 -5.75 -1.37
CA TYR A 175 3.01 -4.89 -1.26
C TYR A 175 2.65 -3.74 -0.35
N LEU A 176 3.31 -3.60 0.79
CA LEU A 176 2.89 -2.64 1.80
C LEU A 176 4.05 -2.11 2.65
N ALA A 177 3.86 -0.95 3.25
CA ALA A 177 4.74 -0.35 4.25
C ALA A 177 3.94 0.50 5.22
N CYS A 178 4.50 0.73 6.41
CA CYS A 178 3.97 1.66 7.41
C CYS A 178 4.95 2.80 7.67
N THR A 179 4.45 4.04 7.67
CA THR A 179 5.21 5.24 8.05
C THR A 179 4.72 5.77 9.40
N GLN A 180 5.66 6.17 10.23
CA GLN A 180 5.42 6.83 11.51
C GLN A 180 5.16 8.31 11.28
N ILE A 181 3.96 8.79 11.54
CA ILE A 181 3.59 10.18 11.31
C ILE A 181 2.96 10.83 12.54
N LYS A 182 3.09 12.17 12.61
CA LYS A 182 2.36 13.02 13.55
C LYS A 182 1.47 13.96 12.77
N ILE A 183 0.16 13.79 12.88
CA ILE A 183 -0.83 14.68 12.26
C ILE A 183 -0.99 15.93 13.12
N THR A 184 -1.03 17.09 12.47
CA THR A 184 -1.18 18.41 13.08
C THR A 184 -2.20 19.26 12.32
N GLY A 185 -2.85 20.18 13.02
CA GLY A 185 -3.85 21.07 12.44
C GLY A 185 -5.11 20.37 11.96
N GLY A 186 -5.41 19.24 12.58
CA GLY A 186 -6.58 18.44 12.25
C GLY A 186 -7.85 18.89 12.98
N GLY A 187 -8.94 18.20 12.62
CA GLY A 187 -10.26 18.44 13.21
C GLY A 187 -10.60 17.48 14.34
N ASN A 188 -11.90 17.39 14.64
CA ASN A 188 -12.46 16.55 15.69
C ASN A 188 -13.31 15.41 15.11
N GLY A 189 -12.98 14.91 13.94
CA GLY A 189 -13.70 13.81 13.31
C GLY A 189 -13.61 12.52 14.12
N THR A 190 -14.55 11.61 13.87
CA THR A 190 -14.56 10.27 14.45
C THR A 190 -14.27 9.27 13.35
N PRO A 191 -12.98 8.86 13.18
CA PRO A 191 -12.61 7.94 12.10
C PRO A 191 -13.27 6.56 12.25
N GLY A 192 -13.71 6.00 11.13
CA GLY A 192 -14.32 4.67 11.10
C GLY A 192 -14.82 4.27 9.70
N PRO A 193 -15.22 3.01 9.53
CA PRO A 193 -15.19 1.94 10.53
C PRO A 193 -13.77 1.48 10.86
N LEU A 194 -13.55 1.07 12.11
CA LEU A 194 -12.25 0.57 12.58
C LEU A 194 -12.17 -0.94 12.39
N VAL A 195 -11.04 -1.41 11.86
CA VAL A 195 -10.76 -2.82 11.61
C VAL A 195 -9.39 -3.24 12.14
N ALA A 196 -9.20 -4.56 12.32
CA ALA A 196 -7.89 -5.13 12.62
C ALA A 196 -7.18 -5.58 11.35
N LEU A 197 -5.85 -5.50 11.34
CA LEU A 197 -4.98 -6.10 10.32
C LEU A 197 -3.95 -7.00 11.04
N PRO A 198 -3.99 -8.34 10.81
CA PRO A 198 -4.98 -9.09 10.03
C PRO A 198 -6.38 -9.08 10.65
N GLY A 199 -7.38 -9.39 9.81
CA GLY A 199 -8.79 -9.49 10.20
C GLY A 199 -9.75 -8.75 9.26
N ALA A 200 -9.28 -7.63 8.65
CA ALA A 200 -10.07 -6.85 7.71
C ALA A 200 -10.30 -7.55 6.36
N TYR A 201 -9.43 -8.49 6.00
CA TYR A 201 -9.46 -9.20 4.73
C TYR A 201 -9.69 -10.69 4.91
N LYS A 202 -10.43 -11.28 3.99
CA LYS A 202 -10.56 -12.72 3.80
C LYS A 202 -9.94 -13.12 2.47
N SER A 203 -9.36 -14.31 2.40
CA SER A 203 -8.70 -14.81 1.17
C SER A 203 -9.65 -14.94 -0.02
N ASN A 204 -10.95 -15.00 0.22
CA ASN A 204 -12.01 -15.09 -0.78
C ASN A 204 -12.82 -13.79 -0.98
N ASP A 205 -12.37 -12.67 -0.43
CA ASP A 205 -12.99 -11.38 -0.71
C ASP A 205 -12.98 -11.10 -2.23
N PRO A 206 -14.05 -10.54 -2.80
CA PRO A 206 -14.18 -10.34 -4.26
C PRO A 206 -13.12 -9.41 -4.85
N GLY A 207 -12.44 -8.60 -4.02
CA GLY A 207 -11.31 -7.78 -4.44
C GLY A 207 -9.95 -8.45 -4.23
N ILE A 208 -9.91 -9.69 -3.71
CA ILE A 208 -8.68 -10.47 -3.46
C ILE A 208 -8.66 -11.76 -4.30
N LEU A 209 -9.77 -12.49 -4.35
CA LEU A 209 -9.95 -13.64 -5.25
C LEU A 209 -10.79 -13.17 -6.44
N VAL A 210 -10.13 -12.82 -7.53
CA VAL A 210 -10.79 -12.17 -8.68
C VAL A 210 -10.14 -12.55 -10.00
N ASN A 211 -10.97 -12.72 -11.03
CA ASN A 211 -10.51 -12.88 -12.40
C ASN A 211 -10.57 -11.54 -13.14
N LEU A 212 -9.42 -10.91 -13.36
CA LEU A 212 -9.32 -9.61 -14.03
C LEU A 212 -9.79 -9.65 -15.50
N GLY A 213 -9.82 -10.84 -16.14
CA GLY A 213 -10.31 -11.00 -17.51
C GLY A 213 -11.84 -10.92 -17.65
N THR A 214 -12.58 -10.98 -16.54
CA THR A 214 -14.06 -11.03 -16.56
C THR A 214 -14.73 -9.90 -15.80
N ILE A 215 -14.04 -9.16 -14.96
CA ILE A 215 -14.61 -8.05 -14.21
C ILE A 215 -14.72 -6.78 -15.07
N GLN A 216 -15.71 -5.94 -14.72
CA GLN A 216 -15.81 -4.58 -15.22
C GLN A 216 -15.32 -3.60 -14.13
N PRO A 217 -14.84 -2.39 -14.49
CA PRO A 217 -14.34 -1.41 -13.51
C PRO A 217 -15.31 -1.15 -12.35
N ASP A 218 -16.59 -0.97 -12.65
CA ASP A 218 -17.63 -0.65 -11.66
C ASP A 218 -17.97 -1.85 -10.76
N SER A 219 -17.71 -3.09 -11.21
CA SER A 219 -17.99 -4.30 -10.44
C SER A 219 -16.84 -4.68 -9.48
N TYR A 220 -15.68 -4.03 -9.59
CA TYR A 220 -14.59 -4.29 -8.67
C TYR A 220 -14.87 -3.71 -7.29
N ILE A 221 -14.81 -4.56 -6.28
CA ILE A 221 -15.02 -4.21 -4.88
C ILE A 221 -13.67 -4.29 -4.14
N PRO A 222 -13.01 -3.14 -3.84
CA PRO A 222 -11.77 -3.15 -3.08
C PRO A 222 -11.97 -3.80 -1.70
N PRO A 223 -11.02 -4.64 -1.22
CA PRO A 223 -11.17 -5.29 0.08
C PRO A 223 -11.03 -4.31 1.24
N GLY A 224 -11.57 -4.71 2.40
CA GLY A 224 -11.54 -3.94 3.64
C GLY A 224 -12.70 -2.98 3.83
N PRO A 225 -12.63 -2.06 4.81
CA PRO A 225 -13.74 -1.19 5.19
C PRO A 225 -14.02 -0.11 4.14
N ALA A 226 -15.16 0.56 4.28
CA ALA A 226 -15.44 1.80 3.56
C ALA A 226 -14.38 2.88 3.85
N VAL A 227 -14.18 3.78 2.89
CA VAL A 227 -13.29 4.93 3.05
C VAL A 227 -13.94 5.94 3.99
N TRP A 228 -13.18 6.39 4.99
CA TRP A 228 -13.54 7.54 5.82
C TRP A 228 -12.91 8.81 5.20
N SER A 229 -13.73 9.77 4.88
CA SER A 229 -13.33 11.03 4.23
C SER A 229 -13.32 12.25 5.16
N GLY A 230 -13.71 12.06 6.43
CA GLY A 230 -13.85 13.13 7.43
C GLY A 230 -15.29 13.45 7.78
#